data_4f18c35867ddb8f0486a7f6097058df6
#
_entry.id   4f18c35867ddb8f0486a7f6097058df6
#
_cell.length_a   1.000
_cell.length_b   1.000
_cell.length_c   1.000
_cell.angle_alpha   90.00
_cell.angle_beta   90.00
_cell.angle_gamma   90.00
#
_symmetry.space_group_name_H-M   'P 1'
#
loop_
_entity.id
_entity.type
_entity.pdbx_description
1 polymer ?
#
loop_
_entity_poly.entity_id
_entity_poly.type
_entity_poly.pdbx_seq_one_letter_code
_entity_poly.pdbx_strand_id
1 'polypeptide(L)'
;MLSRDEKYMRMCFALAKKGFGKVAPNPMVGCVVFDKDGNLISKGYHKKYGENHAERDALLKLKNNEAEGGTLYVNLEPCSHFGKTPPCVDLIIKHKLKRVVIGIKDVNPKVDGITKLKNAGIEVDFVLEKEAQFLNRMFIKTMTKKMPYVILKTASTMDGKIASKTGSSKWITSEAARKEVYRMRKKFDCIMTSSNTVIADNPSMRHKFKCILDKDLRTSKDAKIYQQGEIYIASKENTPLKDKQLDIEAVLKNLFCTI
;
A
#
# COMPACT_ATOMS: atom_id res chain seq x y z
N MET A 1 -25.14 16.87 -1.49
CA MET A 1 -25.22 15.60 -0.74
C MET A 1 -24.46 14.53 -1.50
N LEU A 2 -23.78 13.58 -0.82
CA LEU A 2 -23.16 12.42 -1.47
C LEU A 2 -24.27 11.48 -1.99
N SER A 3 -24.05 10.91 -3.18
CA SER A 3 -24.92 9.84 -3.69
C SER A 3 -24.81 8.58 -2.80
N ARG A 4 -25.76 7.67 -2.94
CA ARG A 4 -25.75 6.39 -2.22
C ARG A 4 -24.48 5.57 -2.56
N ASP A 5 -24.12 5.53 -3.83
CA ASP A 5 -22.94 4.81 -4.33
C ASP A 5 -21.63 5.42 -3.79
N GLU A 6 -21.52 6.75 -3.76
CA GLU A 6 -20.36 7.42 -3.15
C GLU A 6 -20.21 7.10 -1.67
N LYS A 7 -21.31 7.07 -0.92
CA LYS A 7 -21.31 6.71 0.50
C LYS A 7 -20.77 5.29 0.70
N TYR A 8 -21.23 4.33 -0.10
CA TYR A 8 -20.83 2.94 0.02
C TYR A 8 -19.41 2.69 -0.47
N MET A 9 -18.97 3.38 -1.53
CA MET A 9 -17.57 3.32 -1.96
C MET A 9 -16.61 3.89 -0.90
N ARG A 10 -17.00 4.93 -0.17
CA ARG A 10 -16.20 5.44 0.96
C ARG A 10 -16.10 4.43 2.11
N MET A 11 -17.10 3.57 2.31
CA MET A 11 -16.97 2.43 3.23
C MET A 11 -15.89 1.44 2.75
N CYS A 12 -15.84 1.15 1.44
CA CYS A 12 -14.78 0.33 0.86
C CYS A 12 -13.40 0.96 1.10
N PHE A 13 -13.24 2.27 0.90
CA PHE A 13 -11.97 2.96 1.18
C PHE A 13 -11.56 2.86 2.66
N ALA A 14 -12.50 3.00 3.58
CA ALA A 14 -12.23 2.88 5.01
C ALA A 14 -11.78 1.45 5.39
N LEU A 15 -12.39 0.43 4.79
CA LEU A 15 -12.00 -0.96 4.95
C LEU A 15 -10.61 -1.24 4.34
N ALA A 16 -10.37 -0.79 3.11
CA ALA A 16 -9.12 -0.97 2.39
C ALA A 16 -7.90 -0.43 3.18
N LYS A 17 -8.06 0.74 3.81
CA LYS A 17 -7.01 1.36 4.64
C LYS A 17 -6.54 0.50 5.80
N LYS A 18 -7.35 -0.46 6.29
CA LYS A 18 -6.95 -1.41 7.35
C LYS A 18 -5.85 -2.37 6.91
N GLY A 19 -5.71 -2.60 5.59
CA GLY A 19 -4.66 -3.41 4.99
C GLY A 19 -3.32 -2.69 4.83
N PHE A 20 -3.26 -1.36 5.03
CA PHE A 20 -2.04 -0.59 4.80
C PHE A 20 -0.85 -1.11 5.61
N GLY A 21 0.28 -1.34 4.93
CA GLY A 21 1.51 -1.88 5.49
C GLY A 21 1.51 -3.40 5.72
N LYS A 22 0.48 -4.13 5.23
CA LYS A 22 0.36 -5.59 5.38
C LYS A 22 0.12 -6.30 4.06
N VAL A 23 -0.39 -5.60 3.06
CA VAL A 23 -0.84 -6.20 1.79
C VAL A 23 0.19 -6.08 0.67
N ALA A 24 1.22 -5.24 0.81
CA ALA A 24 2.25 -5.10 -0.23
C ALA A 24 2.83 -6.47 -0.62
N PRO A 25 3.09 -6.71 -1.91
CA PRO A 25 2.97 -5.79 -3.07
C PRO A 25 1.53 -5.60 -3.60
N ASN A 26 0.54 -6.27 -3.03
CA ASN A 26 -0.86 -6.17 -3.45
C ASN A 26 -1.47 -4.79 -3.13
N PRO A 27 -2.53 -4.38 -3.87
CA PRO A 27 -3.28 -3.15 -3.57
C PRO A 27 -4.08 -3.28 -2.28
N MET A 28 -4.42 -2.13 -1.70
CA MET A 28 -5.40 -2.04 -0.62
C MET A 28 -6.81 -2.15 -1.21
N VAL A 29 -7.54 -3.19 -0.83
CA VAL A 29 -8.90 -3.43 -1.32
C VAL A 29 -9.86 -3.63 -0.16
N GLY A 30 -11.02 -3.00 -0.27
CA GLY A 30 -12.17 -3.16 0.63
C GLY A 30 -13.43 -3.38 -0.19
N CYS A 31 -14.35 -4.15 0.37
CA CYS A 31 -15.57 -4.57 -0.29
C CYS A 31 -16.74 -4.51 0.68
N VAL A 32 -17.91 -4.09 0.20
CA VAL A 32 -19.19 -4.20 0.91
C VAL A 32 -20.24 -4.81 -0.01
N VAL A 33 -21.13 -5.62 0.55
CA VAL A 33 -22.18 -6.33 -0.19
C VAL A 33 -23.53 -5.97 0.40
N PHE A 34 -24.45 -5.61 -0.47
CA PHE A 34 -25.83 -5.29 -0.16
C PHE A 34 -26.75 -6.33 -0.82
N ASP A 35 -27.83 -6.71 -0.16
CA ASP A 35 -28.88 -7.53 -0.73
C ASP A 35 -29.72 -6.75 -1.79
N LYS A 36 -30.69 -7.44 -2.38
CA LYS A 36 -31.63 -6.84 -3.36
C LYS A 36 -32.48 -5.71 -2.77
N ASP A 37 -32.70 -5.71 -1.46
CA ASP A 37 -33.51 -4.70 -0.75
C ASP A 37 -32.66 -3.51 -0.28
N GLY A 38 -31.34 -3.58 -0.50
CA GLY A 38 -30.38 -2.52 -0.17
C GLY A 38 -29.89 -2.53 1.27
N ASN A 39 -30.00 -3.66 1.97
CA ASN A 39 -29.44 -3.85 3.30
C ASN A 39 -27.97 -4.30 3.19
N LEU A 40 -27.10 -3.77 4.06
CA LEU A 40 -25.71 -4.21 4.16
C LEU A 40 -25.63 -5.60 4.80
N ILE A 41 -25.30 -6.62 4.01
CA ILE A 41 -25.24 -8.01 4.46
C ILE A 41 -23.82 -8.52 4.73
N SER A 42 -22.80 -7.94 4.08
CA SER A 42 -21.42 -8.34 4.33
C SER A 42 -20.42 -7.24 4.03
N LYS A 43 -19.23 -7.37 4.63
CA LYS A 43 -18.07 -6.52 4.38
C LYS A 43 -16.77 -7.31 4.51
N GLY A 44 -15.79 -6.95 3.67
CA GLY A 44 -14.47 -7.56 3.66
C GLY A 44 -13.37 -6.57 3.30
N TYR A 45 -12.13 -6.95 3.55
CA TYR A 45 -10.96 -6.22 3.06
C TYR A 45 -9.78 -7.18 2.92
N HIS A 46 -8.85 -6.85 2.04
CA HIS A 46 -7.60 -7.60 1.93
C HIS A 46 -6.75 -7.35 3.18
N LYS A 47 -6.58 -8.37 4.02
CA LYS A 47 -5.97 -8.23 5.34
C LYS A 47 -4.46 -8.28 5.31
N LYS A 48 -3.92 -9.20 4.50
CA LYS A 48 -2.49 -9.48 4.40
C LYS A 48 -2.16 -10.14 3.06
N TYR A 49 -0.96 -9.88 2.55
CA TYR A 49 -0.46 -10.54 1.34
C TYR A 49 -0.57 -12.07 1.44
N GLY A 50 -1.12 -12.67 0.40
CA GLY A 50 -1.35 -14.12 0.31
C GLY A 50 -2.66 -14.63 0.93
N GLU A 51 -3.39 -13.79 1.68
CA GLU A 51 -4.72 -14.10 2.20
C GLU A 51 -5.83 -13.72 1.21
N ASN A 52 -7.09 -13.97 1.59
CA ASN A 52 -8.25 -13.69 0.75
C ASN A 52 -8.31 -12.22 0.32
N HIS A 53 -8.68 -12.00 -0.93
CA HIS A 53 -9.04 -10.69 -1.44
C HIS A 53 -10.32 -10.18 -0.75
N ALA A 54 -10.60 -8.88 -0.84
CA ALA A 54 -11.69 -8.23 -0.13
C ALA A 54 -13.06 -8.82 -0.47
N GLU A 55 -13.29 -9.11 -1.76
CA GLU A 55 -14.52 -9.72 -2.27
C GLU A 55 -14.70 -11.11 -1.70
N ARG A 56 -13.64 -11.92 -1.68
CA ARG A 56 -13.67 -13.25 -1.06
C ARG A 56 -13.87 -13.18 0.44
N ASP A 57 -13.20 -12.24 1.13
CA ASP A 57 -13.41 -12.02 2.58
C ASP A 57 -14.84 -11.59 2.90
N ALA A 58 -15.52 -10.90 1.98
CA ALA A 58 -16.93 -10.53 2.14
C ALA A 58 -17.88 -11.69 1.78
N LEU A 59 -17.73 -12.26 0.57
CA LEU A 59 -18.71 -13.21 0.02
C LEU A 59 -18.68 -14.59 0.70
N LEU A 60 -17.51 -15.06 1.17
CA LEU A 60 -17.41 -16.35 1.86
C LEU A 60 -18.07 -16.35 3.25
N LYS A 61 -18.49 -15.22 3.78
CA LYS A 61 -19.26 -15.11 5.02
C LYS A 61 -20.75 -15.31 4.80
N LEU A 62 -21.20 -15.21 3.55
CA LEU A 62 -22.60 -15.32 3.16
C LEU A 62 -22.96 -16.76 2.82
N LYS A 63 -24.18 -17.17 3.19
CA LYS A 63 -24.78 -18.41 2.72
C LYS A 63 -25.21 -18.26 1.25
N ASN A 64 -25.49 -19.40 0.61
CA ASN A 64 -25.99 -19.39 -0.77
C ASN A 64 -27.26 -18.53 -0.88
N ASN A 65 -27.31 -17.70 -1.92
CA ASN A 65 -28.42 -16.82 -2.31
C ASN A 65 -28.67 -15.57 -1.45
N GLU A 66 -27.96 -15.34 -0.35
CA GLU A 66 -28.13 -14.09 0.44
C GLU A 66 -27.78 -12.83 -0.35
N ALA A 67 -26.85 -12.92 -1.30
CA ALA A 67 -26.44 -11.81 -2.16
C ALA A 67 -27.15 -11.78 -3.53
N GLU A 68 -28.03 -12.75 -3.83
CA GLU A 68 -28.68 -12.87 -5.13
C GLU A 68 -29.51 -11.62 -5.46
N GLY A 69 -29.29 -11.06 -6.66
CA GLY A 69 -29.92 -9.80 -7.09
C GLY A 69 -29.39 -8.54 -6.40
N GLY A 70 -28.43 -8.68 -5.51
CA GLY A 70 -27.84 -7.59 -4.74
C GLY A 70 -26.74 -6.81 -5.47
N THR A 71 -26.08 -5.91 -4.74
CA THR A 71 -25.02 -5.04 -5.26
C THR A 71 -23.74 -5.20 -4.45
N LEU A 72 -22.60 -5.35 -5.13
CA LEU A 72 -21.27 -5.35 -4.53
C LEU A 72 -20.54 -4.05 -4.87
N TYR A 73 -19.94 -3.43 -3.87
CA TYR A 73 -19.03 -2.29 -4.03
C TYR A 73 -17.61 -2.73 -3.71
N VAL A 74 -16.65 -2.34 -4.56
CA VAL A 74 -15.23 -2.64 -4.38
C VAL A 74 -14.39 -1.51 -4.97
N ASN A 75 -13.34 -1.09 -4.27
CA ASN A 75 -12.55 0.07 -4.70
C ASN A 75 -11.55 -0.24 -5.85
N LEU A 76 -11.40 -1.48 -6.26
CA LEU A 76 -10.55 -1.90 -7.37
C LEU A 76 -11.26 -3.02 -8.16
N GLU A 77 -11.03 -3.06 -9.48
CA GLU A 77 -11.56 -4.12 -10.36
C GLU A 77 -11.28 -5.51 -9.79
N PRO A 78 -12.31 -6.38 -9.67
CA PRO A 78 -12.14 -7.76 -9.22
C PRO A 78 -11.24 -8.58 -10.14
N CYS A 79 -10.34 -9.36 -9.58
CA CYS A 79 -9.41 -10.18 -10.34
C CYS A 79 -10.13 -11.29 -11.13
N SER A 80 -9.62 -11.55 -12.34
CA SER A 80 -10.17 -12.51 -13.31
C SER A 80 -9.24 -13.67 -13.63
N HIS A 81 -8.06 -13.71 -13.01
CA HIS A 81 -7.05 -14.75 -13.21
C HIS A 81 -6.76 -15.50 -11.91
N PHE A 82 -6.24 -16.71 -12.04
CA PHE A 82 -5.73 -17.50 -10.92
C PHE A 82 -4.40 -16.91 -10.44
N GLY A 83 -4.35 -16.53 -9.18
CA GLY A 83 -3.14 -16.15 -8.48
C GLY A 83 -2.91 -17.09 -7.29
N LYS A 84 -2.60 -16.53 -6.13
CA LYS A 84 -2.56 -17.29 -4.86
C LYS A 84 -3.96 -17.70 -4.39
N THR A 85 -4.99 -17.02 -4.88
CA THR A 85 -6.41 -17.32 -4.64
C THR A 85 -7.13 -17.44 -5.98
N PRO A 86 -8.26 -18.22 -6.04
CA PRO A 86 -9.09 -18.27 -7.23
C PRO A 86 -9.66 -16.90 -7.58
N PRO A 87 -10.05 -16.66 -8.85
CA PRO A 87 -10.61 -15.39 -9.32
C PRO A 87 -11.79 -14.91 -8.48
N CYS A 88 -11.80 -13.62 -8.14
CA CYS A 88 -12.93 -13.02 -7.41
C CYS A 88 -14.18 -12.92 -8.27
N VAL A 89 -14.03 -12.71 -9.57
CA VAL A 89 -15.12 -12.64 -10.54
C VAL A 89 -15.99 -13.91 -10.51
N ASP A 90 -15.38 -15.09 -10.47
CA ASP A 90 -16.12 -16.35 -10.45
C ASP A 90 -16.99 -16.48 -9.20
N LEU A 91 -16.51 -16.01 -8.07
CA LEU A 91 -17.26 -15.99 -6.82
C LEU A 91 -18.41 -14.98 -6.85
N ILE A 92 -18.20 -13.80 -7.45
CA ILE A 92 -19.23 -12.77 -7.66
C ILE A 92 -20.37 -13.33 -8.53
N ILE A 93 -20.03 -13.99 -9.63
CA ILE A 93 -21.01 -14.63 -10.54
C ILE A 93 -21.76 -15.75 -9.81
N LYS A 94 -21.04 -16.59 -9.06
CA LYS A 94 -21.65 -17.68 -8.28
C LYS A 94 -22.71 -17.19 -7.29
N HIS A 95 -22.49 -16.01 -6.68
CA HIS A 95 -23.47 -15.38 -5.78
C HIS A 95 -24.61 -14.66 -6.49
N LYS A 96 -24.66 -14.70 -7.83
CA LYS A 96 -25.72 -14.12 -8.67
C LYS A 96 -26.01 -12.65 -8.35
N LEU A 97 -24.96 -11.87 -8.10
CA LEU A 97 -25.08 -10.43 -7.91
C LEU A 97 -25.62 -9.78 -9.18
N LYS A 98 -26.50 -8.79 -9.02
CA LYS A 98 -27.06 -8.03 -10.16
C LYS A 98 -26.11 -6.92 -10.63
N ARG A 99 -25.41 -6.29 -9.68
CA ARG A 99 -24.62 -5.09 -9.96
C ARG A 99 -23.28 -5.09 -9.18
N VAL A 100 -22.22 -4.62 -9.84
CA VAL A 100 -20.90 -4.37 -9.21
C VAL A 100 -20.49 -2.94 -9.46
N VAL A 101 -20.24 -2.17 -8.38
CA VAL A 101 -19.77 -0.80 -8.45
C VAL A 101 -18.28 -0.77 -8.10
N ILE A 102 -17.48 -0.29 -9.02
CA ILE A 102 -16.02 -0.32 -8.97
C ILE A 102 -15.46 1.08 -8.73
N GLY A 103 -14.44 1.21 -7.86
CA GLY A 103 -13.74 2.47 -7.68
C GLY A 103 -12.83 2.81 -8.84
N ILE A 104 -12.01 1.86 -9.29
CA ILE A 104 -11.06 2.05 -10.40
C ILE A 104 -10.77 0.72 -11.09
N LYS A 105 -10.47 0.78 -12.39
CA LYS A 105 -9.95 -0.35 -13.17
C LYS A 105 -8.56 -0.77 -12.67
N ASP A 106 -8.25 -2.08 -12.68
CA ASP A 106 -6.92 -2.55 -12.34
C ASP A 106 -5.91 -2.15 -13.44
N VAL A 107 -4.73 -1.72 -13.02
CA VAL A 107 -3.62 -1.38 -13.93
C VAL A 107 -2.83 -2.61 -14.38
N ASN A 108 -3.09 -3.78 -13.81
CA ASN A 108 -2.48 -5.04 -14.21
C ASN A 108 -3.15 -5.55 -15.50
N PRO A 109 -2.43 -5.68 -16.62
CA PRO A 109 -3.00 -6.09 -17.90
C PRO A 109 -3.56 -7.52 -17.91
N LYS A 110 -3.25 -8.33 -16.91
CA LYS A 110 -3.81 -9.68 -16.75
C LYS A 110 -5.23 -9.68 -16.16
N VAL A 111 -5.70 -8.54 -15.64
CA VAL A 111 -7.03 -8.41 -15.05
C VAL A 111 -8.00 -7.95 -16.12
N ASP A 112 -9.07 -8.73 -16.30
CA ASP A 112 -10.19 -8.43 -17.19
C ASP A 112 -11.51 -8.82 -16.51
N GLY A 113 -11.67 -8.33 -15.29
CA GLY A 113 -12.84 -8.64 -14.46
C GLY A 113 -14.10 -8.00 -14.96
N ILE A 114 -14.00 -6.77 -15.45
CA ILE A 114 -15.13 -5.99 -15.97
C ILE A 114 -15.80 -6.71 -17.15
N THR A 115 -15.02 -7.14 -18.15
CA THR A 115 -15.56 -7.85 -19.30
C THR A 115 -16.24 -9.16 -18.89
N LYS A 116 -15.61 -9.93 -18.00
CA LYS A 116 -16.21 -11.18 -17.51
C LYS A 116 -17.52 -10.97 -16.76
N LEU A 117 -17.60 -9.93 -15.91
CA LEU A 117 -18.83 -9.58 -15.19
C LEU A 117 -19.94 -9.18 -16.15
N LYS A 118 -19.65 -8.31 -17.14
CA LYS A 118 -20.62 -7.90 -18.17
C LYS A 118 -21.11 -9.07 -19.02
N ASN A 119 -20.23 -9.96 -19.43
CA ASN A 119 -20.57 -11.16 -20.18
C ASN A 119 -21.46 -12.14 -19.37
N ALA A 120 -21.37 -12.11 -18.04
CA ALA A 120 -22.25 -12.85 -17.14
C ALA A 120 -23.58 -12.11 -16.84
N GLY A 121 -23.86 -10.98 -17.50
CA GLY A 121 -25.10 -10.20 -17.32
C GLY A 121 -25.10 -9.31 -16.08
N ILE A 122 -23.95 -9.06 -15.45
CA ILE A 122 -23.84 -8.22 -14.28
C ILE A 122 -23.59 -6.76 -14.69
N GLU A 123 -24.39 -5.83 -14.17
CA GLU A 123 -24.20 -4.39 -14.37
C GLU A 123 -22.91 -3.91 -13.70
N VAL A 124 -22.10 -3.11 -14.41
CA VAL A 124 -20.83 -2.60 -13.88
C VAL A 124 -20.77 -1.09 -14.03
N ASP A 125 -20.65 -0.40 -12.90
CA ASP A 125 -20.53 1.06 -12.80
C ASP A 125 -19.25 1.48 -12.10
N PHE A 126 -18.88 2.77 -12.28
CA PHE A 126 -17.73 3.39 -11.63
C PHE A 126 -18.14 4.56 -10.76
N VAL A 127 -17.48 4.71 -9.62
CA VAL A 127 -17.70 5.84 -8.72
C VAL A 127 -16.45 6.19 -7.94
N LEU A 128 -16.20 7.51 -7.75
CA LEU A 128 -15.06 8.05 -7.00
C LEU A 128 -13.69 7.54 -7.52
N GLU A 129 -13.52 7.49 -8.84
CA GLU A 129 -12.31 6.97 -9.48
C GLU A 129 -11.03 7.69 -9.04
N LYS A 130 -11.07 9.02 -8.90
CA LYS A 130 -9.91 9.82 -8.47
C LYS A 130 -9.47 9.47 -7.05
N GLU A 131 -10.42 9.29 -6.14
CA GLU A 131 -10.16 8.89 -4.75
C GLU A 131 -9.65 7.44 -4.67
N ALA A 132 -10.19 6.52 -5.47
CA ALA A 132 -9.74 5.14 -5.57
C ALA A 132 -8.29 5.07 -6.10
N GLN A 133 -7.98 5.86 -7.13
CA GLN A 133 -6.64 6.01 -7.68
C GLN A 133 -5.67 6.56 -6.62
N PHE A 134 -6.07 7.61 -5.90
CA PHE A 134 -5.24 8.18 -4.84
C PHE A 134 -4.99 7.19 -3.71
N LEU A 135 -6.00 6.40 -3.32
CA LEU A 135 -5.86 5.37 -2.29
C LEU A 135 -4.77 4.35 -2.66
N ASN A 136 -4.77 3.85 -3.89
CA ASN A 136 -3.85 2.83 -4.39
C ASN A 136 -2.66 3.40 -5.21
N ARG A 137 -2.34 4.70 -5.07
CA ARG A 137 -1.29 5.37 -5.85
C ARG A 137 0.09 4.71 -5.75
N MET A 138 0.40 4.09 -4.60
CA MET A 138 1.66 3.36 -4.39
C MET A 138 1.72 2.13 -5.28
N PHE A 139 0.69 1.29 -5.23
CA PHE A 139 0.52 0.11 -6.07
C PHE A 139 0.54 0.49 -7.56
N ILE A 140 -0.27 1.48 -7.95
CA ILE A 140 -0.37 1.94 -9.34
C ILE A 140 1.00 2.39 -9.86
N LYS A 141 1.74 3.22 -9.10
CA LYS A 141 3.08 3.66 -9.49
C LYS A 141 4.04 2.48 -9.68
N THR A 142 4.06 1.56 -8.74
CA THR A 142 4.94 0.38 -8.80
C THR A 142 4.61 -0.48 -10.00
N MET A 143 3.34 -0.74 -10.27
CA MET A 143 2.90 -1.56 -11.40
C MET A 143 3.18 -0.89 -12.75
N THR A 144 2.89 0.40 -12.89
CA THR A 144 2.97 1.10 -14.19
C THR A 144 4.35 1.64 -14.49
N LYS A 145 5.11 2.09 -13.50
CA LYS A 145 6.43 2.72 -13.68
C LYS A 145 7.59 1.81 -13.28
N LYS A 146 7.32 0.67 -12.65
CA LYS A 146 8.37 -0.23 -12.10
C LYS A 146 9.35 0.50 -11.19
N MET A 147 8.85 1.47 -10.43
CA MET A 147 9.62 2.31 -9.53
C MET A 147 8.96 2.34 -8.15
N PRO A 148 9.75 2.46 -7.06
CA PRO A 148 9.20 2.60 -5.72
C PRO A 148 8.40 3.89 -5.56
N TYR A 149 7.46 3.86 -4.63
CA TYR A 149 6.78 5.07 -4.18
C TYR A 149 7.53 5.66 -3.00
N VAL A 150 8.20 6.79 -3.24
CA VAL A 150 9.00 7.48 -2.22
C VAL A 150 8.15 8.51 -1.50
N ILE A 151 8.20 8.51 -0.16
CA ILE A 151 7.59 9.51 0.69
C ILE A 151 8.68 10.27 1.44
N LEU A 152 8.78 11.56 1.18
CA LEU A 152 9.64 12.45 1.94
C LEU A 152 8.93 12.87 3.23
N LYS A 153 9.54 12.53 4.38
CA LYS A 153 9.10 13.00 5.70
C LYS A 153 10.08 14.04 6.22
N THR A 154 9.62 15.24 6.45
CA THR A 154 10.39 16.33 7.07
C THR A 154 9.86 16.64 8.46
N ALA A 155 10.70 17.27 9.30
CA ALA A 155 10.29 17.94 10.52
C ALA A 155 10.97 19.31 10.55
N SER A 156 10.17 20.36 10.64
CA SER A 156 10.67 21.74 10.65
C SER A 156 9.88 22.58 11.64
N THR A 157 10.47 23.68 12.04
CA THR A 157 9.77 24.76 12.74
C THR A 157 8.81 25.48 11.79
N MET A 158 7.96 26.37 12.29
CA MET A 158 7.01 27.13 11.45
C MET A 158 7.71 28.02 10.43
N ASP A 159 8.92 28.50 10.73
CA ASP A 159 9.78 29.26 9.82
C ASP A 159 10.70 28.37 8.95
N GLY A 160 10.43 27.05 8.90
CA GLY A 160 11.09 26.12 7.99
C GLY A 160 12.48 25.64 8.42
N LYS A 161 12.91 25.88 9.67
CA LYS A 161 14.22 25.43 10.16
C LYS A 161 14.18 23.97 10.61
N ILE A 162 15.21 23.19 10.25
CA ILE A 162 15.35 21.76 10.62
C ILE A 162 16.28 21.57 11.83
N ALA A 163 17.01 22.58 12.24
CA ALA A 163 17.88 22.62 13.41
C ALA A 163 18.13 24.07 13.85
N SER A 164 18.63 24.26 15.07
CA SER A 164 19.14 25.52 15.56
C SER A 164 20.47 25.93 14.88
N LYS A 165 20.95 27.12 15.11
CA LYS A 165 22.31 27.59 14.65
C LYS A 165 23.43 26.66 15.13
N THR A 166 23.28 26.03 16.29
CA THR A 166 24.23 25.08 16.87
C THR A 166 24.07 23.65 16.38
N GLY A 167 23.14 23.39 15.43
CA GLY A 167 22.88 22.05 14.89
C GLY A 167 21.92 21.21 15.74
N SER A 168 21.41 21.70 16.87
CA SER A 168 20.47 20.95 17.70
C SER A 168 19.10 20.86 17.01
N SER A 169 18.57 19.63 16.83
CA SER A 169 17.25 19.35 16.25
C SER A 169 16.25 18.73 17.25
N LYS A 170 16.64 18.56 18.50
CA LYS A 170 15.83 17.86 19.53
C LYS A 170 15.22 18.90 20.49
N TRP A 171 13.88 19.06 20.57
CA TRP A 171 12.86 18.37 19.77
C TRP A 171 12.04 19.43 19.04
N ILE A 172 11.97 19.37 17.72
CA ILE A 172 11.18 20.30 16.90
C ILE A 172 9.69 19.94 16.97
N THR A 173 9.36 18.65 17.04
CA THR A 173 7.97 18.16 17.04
C THR A 173 7.61 17.53 18.37
N SER A 174 6.30 17.52 18.68
CA SER A 174 5.75 16.92 19.91
C SER A 174 6.02 15.41 20.00
N GLU A 175 5.92 14.86 21.20
CA GLU A 175 6.03 13.42 21.43
C GLU A 175 4.95 12.64 20.66
N ALA A 176 3.72 13.17 20.59
CA ALA A 176 2.62 12.56 19.84
C ALA A 176 2.97 12.46 18.33
N ALA A 177 3.53 13.53 17.75
CA ALA A 177 3.97 13.51 16.35
C ALA A 177 5.09 12.49 16.12
N ARG A 178 6.05 12.37 17.04
CA ARG A 178 7.12 11.37 16.95
C ARG A 178 6.58 9.94 17.06
N LYS A 179 5.61 9.67 17.94
CA LYS A 179 4.93 8.36 18.02
C LYS A 179 4.25 7.99 16.70
N GLU A 180 3.61 8.97 16.05
CA GLU A 180 2.99 8.70 14.73
C GLU A 180 4.04 8.41 13.65
N VAL A 181 5.17 9.11 13.64
CA VAL A 181 6.29 8.78 12.75
C VAL A 181 6.77 7.33 12.94
N TYR A 182 6.88 6.85 14.18
CA TYR A 182 7.24 5.45 14.44
C TYR A 182 6.20 4.46 13.91
N ARG A 183 4.89 4.77 14.07
CA ARG A 183 3.81 3.95 13.51
C ARG A 183 3.86 3.94 11.98
N MET A 184 4.10 5.10 11.37
CA MET A 184 4.23 5.25 9.93
C MET A 184 5.40 4.40 9.39
N ARG A 185 6.59 4.50 9.99
CA ARG A 185 7.79 3.75 9.57
C ARG A 185 7.54 2.25 9.45
N LYS A 186 6.78 1.66 10.36
CA LYS A 186 6.43 0.22 10.34
C LYS A 186 5.57 -0.22 9.15
N LYS A 187 5.00 0.73 8.39
CA LYS A 187 4.12 0.46 7.26
C LYS A 187 4.82 0.53 5.90
N PHE A 188 6.09 0.89 5.87
CA PHE A 188 6.90 0.99 4.65
C PHE A 188 7.90 -0.15 4.59
N ASP A 189 8.32 -0.49 3.37
CA ASP A 189 9.23 -1.61 3.13
C ASP A 189 10.67 -1.24 3.49
N CYS A 190 11.06 0.03 3.31
CA CYS A 190 12.40 0.53 3.60
C CYS A 190 12.37 1.95 4.16
N ILE A 191 13.33 2.27 5.02
CA ILE A 191 13.58 3.64 5.49
C ILE A 191 14.89 4.13 4.91
N MET A 192 14.87 5.31 4.30
CA MET A 192 16.04 5.95 3.73
C MET A 192 16.47 7.15 4.56
N THR A 193 17.77 7.33 4.74
CA THR A 193 18.38 8.50 5.40
C THR A 193 19.70 8.87 4.74
N SER A 194 20.24 10.06 5.07
CA SER A 194 21.56 10.49 4.59
C SER A 194 22.68 10.22 5.60
N SER A 195 23.92 10.15 5.12
CA SER A 195 25.12 10.07 5.96
C SER A 195 25.21 11.24 6.94
N ASN A 196 24.83 12.44 6.54
CA ASN A 196 24.85 13.60 7.44
C ASN A 196 23.93 13.39 8.66
N THR A 197 22.72 12.81 8.46
CA THR A 197 21.83 12.48 9.58
C THR A 197 22.43 11.40 10.49
N VAL A 198 23.10 10.40 9.89
CA VAL A 198 23.76 9.34 10.68
C VAL A 198 24.88 9.91 11.52
N ILE A 199 25.71 10.77 10.95
CA ILE A 199 26.85 11.41 11.64
C ILE A 199 26.37 12.37 12.75
N ALA A 200 25.37 13.21 12.46
CA ALA A 200 24.91 14.22 13.41
C ALA A 200 24.10 13.63 14.57
N ASP A 201 23.18 12.69 14.30
CA ASP A 201 22.18 12.24 15.27
C ASP A 201 22.43 10.83 15.81
N ASN A 202 23.30 10.04 15.17
CA ASN A 202 23.56 8.62 15.47
C ASN A 202 22.26 7.83 15.74
N PRO A 203 21.28 7.85 14.80
CA PRO A 203 19.98 7.26 15.00
C PRO A 203 20.01 5.73 14.83
N SER A 204 19.22 4.99 15.61
CA SER A 204 19.09 3.54 15.41
C SER A 204 18.18 3.19 14.21
N MET A 205 17.24 4.07 13.88
CA MET A 205 16.22 3.86 12.83
C MET A 205 15.70 2.42 12.77
N ARG A 206 15.11 1.94 13.87
CA ARG A 206 14.65 0.55 14.04
C ARG A 206 13.70 0.14 12.92
N HIS A 207 14.23 -0.57 11.91
CA HIS A 207 13.50 -1.08 10.77
C HIS A 207 14.21 -2.29 10.18
N LYS A 208 13.45 -3.18 9.48
CA LYS A 208 14.02 -4.37 8.85
C LYS A 208 14.99 -4.01 7.73
N PHE A 209 14.58 -3.10 6.84
CA PHE A 209 15.38 -2.64 5.71
C PHE A 209 15.67 -1.14 5.82
N LYS A 210 16.92 -0.76 5.72
CA LYS A 210 17.38 0.63 5.80
C LYS A 210 18.31 0.96 4.64
N CYS A 211 18.18 2.16 4.08
CA CYS A 211 19.07 2.67 3.04
C CYS A 211 19.75 3.94 3.52
N ILE A 212 21.07 4.01 3.38
CA ILE A 212 21.87 5.17 3.72
C ILE A 212 22.46 5.76 2.43
N LEU A 213 22.12 7.01 2.16
CA LEU A 213 22.77 7.77 1.08
C LEU A 213 24.13 8.29 1.60
N ASP A 214 25.17 7.53 1.33
CA ASP A 214 26.53 7.81 1.81
C ASP A 214 27.55 7.71 0.67
N LYS A 215 27.58 8.75 -0.15
CA LYS A 215 28.36 8.82 -1.38
C LYS A 215 29.85 8.46 -1.18
N ASP A 216 30.44 8.89 -0.09
CA ASP A 216 31.88 8.81 0.19
C ASP A 216 32.20 7.91 1.39
N LEU A 217 31.24 7.07 1.85
CA LEU A 217 31.37 6.11 2.96
C LEU A 217 31.87 6.74 4.28
N ARG A 218 31.29 7.90 4.65
CA ARG A 218 31.69 8.66 5.82
C ARG A 218 31.08 8.17 7.13
N THR A 219 30.07 7.31 7.08
CA THR A 219 29.40 6.83 8.29
C THR A 219 30.25 5.77 8.97
N SER A 220 30.47 5.93 10.31
CA SER A 220 31.18 4.92 11.11
C SER A 220 30.41 3.60 11.14
N LYS A 221 31.14 2.48 11.03
CA LYS A 221 30.58 1.13 11.17
C LYS A 221 29.98 0.87 12.56
N ASP A 222 30.40 1.62 13.57
CA ASP A 222 29.90 1.53 14.94
C ASP A 222 28.62 2.35 15.17
N ALA A 223 28.13 3.06 14.14
CA ALA A 223 26.91 3.85 14.27
C ALA A 223 25.71 2.95 14.58
N LYS A 224 24.84 3.43 15.46
CA LYS A 224 23.65 2.67 15.95
C LYS A 224 22.75 2.13 14.82
N ILE A 225 22.76 2.81 13.66
CA ILE A 225 21.95 2.39 12.52
C ILE A 225 22.37 1.01 12.00
N TYR A 226 23.65 0.61 12.16
CA TYR A 226 24.18 -0.67 11.69
C TYR A 226 23.90 -1.86 12.62
N GLN A 227 23.43 -1.62 13.85
CA GLN A 227 23.28 -2.69 14.85
C GLN A 227 22.14 -3.65 14.57
N GLN A 228 21.11 -3.26 13.81
CA GLN A 228 19.90 -4.08 13.56
C GLN A 228 19.38 -3.91 12.13
N GLY A 229 18.84 -5.00 11.59
CA GLY A 229 18.22 -5.02 10.26
C GLY A 229 19.24 -5.09 9.11
N GLU A 230 18.71 -5.15 7.89
CA GLU A 230 19.51 -5.15 6.66
C GLU A 230 19.75 -3.72 6.20
N ILE A 231 20.98 -3.42 5.82
CA ILE A 231 21.40 -2.07 5.46
C ILE A 231 21.98 -2.06 4.05
N TYR A 232 21.47 -1.13 3.27
CA TYR A 232 21.91 -0.84 1.93
C TYR A 232 22.58 0.54 1.92
N ILE A 233 23.78 0.64 1.36
CA ILE A 233 24.51 1.90 1.26
C ILE A 233 24.59 2.30 -0.20
N ALA A 234 24.07 3.49 -0.50
CA ALA A 234 24.24 4.10 -1.81
C ALA A 234 25.52 4.94 -1.79
N SER A 235 26.58 4.46 -2.46
CA SER A 235 27.87 5.12 -2.58
C SER A 235 28.23 5.38 -4.05
N LYS A 236 29.35 6.07 -4.30
CA LYS A 236 29.93 6.15 -5.65
C LYS A 236 30.35 4.76 -6.13
N GLU A 237 30.28 4.53 -7.46
CA GLU A 237 30.85 3.35 -8.08
C GLU A 237 32.35 3.20 -7.70
N ASN A 238 32.80 1.95 -7.54
CA ASN A 238 34.20 1.58 -7.23
C ASN A 238 34.71 1.78 -5.78
N THR A 239 33.85 1.98 -4.80
CA THR A 239 34.32 1.93 -3.41
C THR A 239 34.20 0.48 -2.93
N PRO A 240 35.31 -0.24 -2.62
CA PRO A 240 35.25 -1.64 -2.19
C PRO A 240 34.71 -1.72 -0.76
N LEU A 241 33.42 -2.01 -0.63
CA LEU A 241 32.82 -2.47 0.62
C LEU A 241 32.68 -3.97 0.55
N LYS A 242 33.40 -4.66 1.40
CA LYS A 242 33.52 -6.13 1.40
C LYS A 242 32.21 -6.87 1.67
N ASP A 243 31.16 -6.26 2.18
CA ASP A 243 29.91 -6.96 2.47
C ASP A 243 28.70 -6.06 2.21
N LYS A 244 28.03 -6.25 1.06
CA LYS A 244 26.73 -5.68 0.68
C LYS A 244 26.75 -4.27 0.07
N GLN A 245 27.52 -4.09 -0.99
CA GLN A 245 27.29 -2.97 -1.92
C GLN A 245 26.11 -3.33 -2.83
N LEU A 246 25.06 -2.55 -2.81
CA LEU A 246 23.92 -2.69 -3.73
C LEU A 246 23.79 -1.38 -4.52
N ASP A 247 23.83 -1.50 -5.85
CA ASP A 247 23.40 -0.49 -6.77
C ASP A 247 21.98 -0.03 -6.37
N ILE A 248 21.75 1.30 -6.32
CA ILE A 248 20.42 1.83 -5.97
C ILE A 248 19.35 1.24 -6.89
N GLU A 249 19.63 1.05 -8.18
CA GLU A 249 18.72 0.38 -9.09
C GLU A 249 18.50 -1.09 -8.71
N ALA A 250 19.56 -1.81 -8.30
CA ALA A 250 19.45 -3.19 -7.85
C ALA A 250 18.74 -3.31 -6.50
N VAL A 251 18.95 -2.38 -5.56
CA VAL A 251 18.19 -2.28 -4.30
C VAL A 251 16.73 -2.03 -4.59
N LEU A 252 16.43 -1.10 -5.47
CA LEU A 252 15.07 -0.76 -5.84
C LEU A 252 14.43 -1.91 -6.65
N LYS A 253 15.17 -2.58 -7.54
CA LYS A 253 14.71 -3.79 -8.25
C LYS A 253 14.49 -4.95 -7.28
N ASN A 254 15.40 -5.25 -6.37
CA ASN A 254 15.27 -6.37 -5.44
C ASN A 254 14.21 -6.17 -4.35
N LEU A 255 13.94 -4.93 -3.93
CA LEU A 255 12.83 -4.62 -3.02
C LEU A 255 11.45 -4.71 -3.71
N PHE A 256 11.41 -4.66 -5.06
CA PHE A 256 10.17 -4.55 -5.82
C PHE A 256 10.01 -5.58 -6.96
N CYS A 257 11.00 -6.43 -7.24
CA CYS A 257 10.95 -7.44 -8.30
C CYS A 257 10.63 -8.86 -7.83
N THR A 258 10.02 -9.04 -6.68
CA THR A 258 9.39 -10.31 -6.31
C THR A 258 7.88 -10.23 -6.59
N ILE A 259 7.53 -9.91 -7.81
CA ILE A 259 6.14 -10.00 -8.32
C ILE A 259 6.13 -10.94 -9.54
#